data_3db239f52af1b352f3a022f0f01bfb0d
#
_entry.id   3db239f52af1b352f3a022f0f01bfb0d
#
_cell.length_a   1.000
_cell.length_b   1.000
_cell.length_c   1.000
_cell.angle_alpha   90.00
_cell.angle_beta   90.00
_cell.angle_gamma   90.00
#
_symmetry.space_group_name_H-M   'P 1'
#
loop_
_entity.id
_entity.type
_entity.pdbx_description
1 polymer ?
#
loop_
_entity_poly.entity_id
_entity_poly.type
_entity_poly.pdbx_seq_one_letter_code
_entity_poly.pdbx_strand_id
1 'polypeptide(L)'
;ASFRLSSDEFGYEIKLREALTEIWLMLFELSRSMREKKGEHNKSNDKIKLLMIYIHEHYREKISIPELAAAAYLSERECYRVFHDCLHMTPVEYITTYRLQVACQMLAKGQEAVTVISHECGLGSSSYFGKVFREYAHCSPIEYRKNGRIVIGNGEIEIFFLCLLHYNDTCKVNPSFTGGE
;
A
#
# COMPACT_ATOMS: atom_id res chain seq x y z
N ALA A 1 26.26 7.27 -21.81
CA ALA A 1 26.15 8.68 -21.43
C ALA A 1 25.82 8.76 -19.95
N SER A 2 26.79 9.25 -19.13
CA SER A 2 26.60 9.41 -17.68
C SER A 2 25.81 10.68 -17.42
N PHE A 3 24.55 10.56 -17.01
CA PHE A 3 23.78 11.68 -16.50
C PHE A 3 24.25 12.00 -15.07
N ARG A 4 25.03 13.06 -14.90
CA ARG A 4 25.26 13.67 -13.57
C ARG A 4 24.22 14.76 -13.39
N LEU A 5 23.21 14.47 -12.56
CA LEU A 5 22.28 15.48 -12.07
C LEU A 5 22.94 16.18 -10.87
N SER A 6 23.22 17.47 -10.96
CA SER A 6 23.65 18.27 -9.81
C SER A 6 22.41 18.92 -9.19
N SER A 7 22.27 18.80 -7.86
CA SER A 7 21.14 19.32 -7.08
C SER A 7 21.06 20.86 -7.01
N ASP A 8 22.04 21.57 -7.55
CA ASP A 8 22.14 23.04 -7.48
C ASP A 8 21.56 23.74 -8.74
N GLU A 9 21.04 23.00 -9.71
CA GLU A 9 20.51 23.60 -10.94
C GLU A 9 19.02 23.94 -10.77
N PHE A 10 18.64 25.20 -11.06
CA PHE A 10 17.25 25.64 -11.05
C PHE A 10 16.40 24.73 -11.96
N GLY A 11 15.36 24.12 -11.42
CA GLY A 11 14.52 23.17 -12.16
C GLY A 11 14.94 21.69 -12.05
N TYR A 12 15.94 21.37 -11.21
CA TYR A 12 16.33 19.97 -10.93
C TYR A 12 15.14 19.08 -10.56
N GLU A 13 14.24 19.59 -9.72
CA GLU A 13 13.05 18.84 -9.29
C GLU A 13 12.11 18.52 -10.45
N ILE A 14 12.00 19.42 -11.42
CA ILE A 14 11.17 19.22 -12.63
C ILE A 14 11.81 18.15 -13.51
N LYS A 15 13.12 18.25 -13.77
CA LYS A 15 13.87 17.26 -14.56
C LYS A 15 13.86 15.87 -13.90
N LEU A 16 13.94 15.83 -12.58
CA LEU A 16 13.85 14.58 -11.82
C LEU A 16 12.46 13.94 -11.96
N ARG A 17 11.40 14.75 -11.88
CA ARG A 17 10.02 14.29 -12.07
C ARG A 17 9.78 13.77 -13.48
N GLU A 18 10.28 14.44 -14.50
CA GLU A 18 10.21 14.00 -15.89
C GLU A 18 10.92 12.65 -16.07
N ALA A 19 12.15 12.52 -15.60
CA ALA A 19 12.92 11.29 -15.68
C ALA A 19 12.23 10.12 -14.95
N LEU A 20 11.66 10.38 -13.77
CA LEU A 20 10.87 9.38 -13.04
C LEU A 20 9.60 8.99 -13.81
N THR A 21 8.94 9.94 -14.45
CA THR A 21 7.75 9.67 -15.26
C THR A 21 8.08 8.80 -16.47
N GLU A 22 9.19 9.05 -17.15
CA GLU A 22 9.66 8.22 -18.28
C GLU A 22 9.99 6.79 -17.85
N ILE A 23 10.70 6.64 -16.72
CA ILE A 23 10.97 5.31 -16.14
C ILE A 23 9.66 4.59 -15.83
N TRP A 24 8.68 5.30 -15.27
CA TRP A 24 7.36 4.74 -14.96
C TRP A 24 6.61 4.28 -16.21
N LEU A 25 6.61 5.07 -17.27
CA LEU A 25 5.98 4.69 -18.54
C LEU A 25 6.64 3.44 -19.13
N MET A 26 7.97 3.37 -19.09
CA MET A 26 8.72 2.20 -19.54
C MET A 26 8.38 0.93 -18.73
N LEU A 27 8.34 1.04 -17.40
CA LEU A 27 7.96 -0.06 -16.52
C LEU A 27 6.50 -0.49 -16.74
N PHE A 28 5.61 0.47 -16.97
CA PHE A 28 4.21 0.19 -17.26
C PHE A 28 4.05 -0.56 -18.60
N GLU A 29 4.71 -0.13 -19.66
CA GLU A 29 4.69 -0.82 -20.96
C GLU A 29 5.29 -2.23 -20.86
N LEU A 30 6.41 -2.39 -20.16
CA LEU A 30 7.03 -3.69 -19.92
C LEU A 30 6.08 -4.62 -19.16
N SER A 31 5.43 -4.12 -18.10
CA SER A 31 4.47 -4.90 -17.32
C SER A 31 3.23 -5.29 -18.13
N ARG A 32 2.78 -4.41 -19.03
CA ARG A 32 1.66 -4.67 -19.96
C ARG A 32 2.01 -5.79 -20.92
N SER A 33 3.18 -5.74 -21.54
CA SER A 33 3.63 -6.78 -22.49
C SER A 33 3.80 -8.16 -21.82
N MET A 34 4.18 -8.18 -20.53
CA MET A 34 4.26 -9.41 -19.74
C MET A 34 2.88 -9.96 -19.38
N ARG A 35 1.86 -9.10 -19.18
CA ARG A 35 0.47 -9.52 -18.87
C ARG A 35 -0.22 -10.16 -20.09
N GLU A 36 0.02 -9.66 -21.28
CA GLU A 36 -0.59 -10.20 -22.53
C GLU A 36 -0.16 -11.66 -22.79
N LYS A 37 0.97 -12.09 -22.24
CA LYS A 37 1.50 -13.46 -22.39
C LYS A 37 0.96 -14.48 -21.38
N LYS A 38 0.16 -14.07 -20.37
CA LYS A 38 -0.33 -14.96 -19.29
C LYS A 38 -1.84 -14.87 -19.09
N GLY A 39 -2.61 -15.51 -19.98
CA GLY A 39 -4.09 -15.57 -19.90
C GLY A 39 -4.68 -16.23 -18.65
N GLU A 40 -3.90 -16.93 -17.81
CA GLU A 40 -4.36 -17.57 -16.56
C GLU A 40 -4.17 -16.69 -15.31
N HIS A 41 -3.33 -15.66 -15.38
CA HIS A 41 -3.03 -14.78 -14.24
C HIS A 41 -4.15 -13.76 -13.94
N ASN A 42 -5.12 -13.62 -14.84
CA ASN A 42 -6.14 -12.58 -14.74
C ASN A 42 -7.12 -12.84 -13.56
N LYS A 43 -7.50 -14.08 -13.31
CA LYS A 43 -8.47 -14.41 -12.25
C LYS A 43 -7.91 -14.23 -10.82
N SER A 44 -6.64 -14.53 -10.59
CA SER A 44 -5.98 -14.30 -9.29
C SER A 44 -5.80 -12.81 -9.02
N ASN A 45 -5.48 -12.02 -10.05
CA ASN A 45 -5.33 -10.58 -9.92
C ASN A 45 -6.64 -9.87 -9.58
N ASP A 46 -7.77 -10.32 -10.10
CA ASP A 46 -9.06 -9.74 -9.76
C ASP A 46 -9.48 -10.10 -8.32
N LYS A 47 -9.16 -11.31 -7.87
CA LYS A 47 -9.41 -11.75 -6.50
C LYS A 47 -8.60 -10.96 -5.48
N ILE A 48 -7.29 -10.77 -5.71
CA ILE A 48 -6.45 -9.99 -4.80
C ILE A 48 -6.90 -8.54 -4.73
N LYS A 49 -7.37 -7.93 -5.83
CA LYS A 49 -7.92 -6.57 -5.84
C LYS A 49 -9.14 -6.45 -4.91
N LEU A 50 -10.08 -7.37 -4.99
CA LEU A 50 -11.27 -7.38 -4.12
C LEU A 50 -10.88 -7.48 -2.64
N LEU A 51 -9.93 -8.37 -2.32
CA LEU A 51 -9.42 -8.52 -0.97
C LEU A 51 -8.74 -7.23 -0.46
N MET A 52 -7.94 -6.58 -1.31
CA MET A 52 -7.26 -5.32 -0.96
C MET A 52 -8.27 -4.18 -0.77
N ILE A 53 -9.26 -4.04 -1.65
CA ILE A 53 -10.33 -3.03 -1.51
C ILE A 53 -11.02 -3.21 -0.16
N TYR A 54 -11.45 -4.44 0.17
CA TYR A 54 -12.08 -4.72 1.45
C TYR A 54 -11.21 -4.31 2.64
N ILE A 55 -9.92 -4.62 2.62
CA ILE A 55 -8.99 -4.24 3.69
C ILE A 55 -8.87 -2.71 3.78
N HIS A 56 -8.76 -2.01 2.65
CA HIS A 56 -8.64 -0.55 2.61
C HIS A 56 -9.88 0.17 3.13
N GLU A 57 -11.06 -0.40 2.95
CA GLU A 57 -12.31 0.16 3.45
C GLU A 57 -12.52 -0.13 4.95
N HIS A 58 -12.05 -1.29 5.44
CA HIS A 58 -12.32 -1.79 6.79
C HIS A 58 -11.11 -1.83 7.72
N TYR A 59 -9.94 -1.28 7.33
CA TYR A 59 -8.68 -1.41 8.10
C TYR A 59 -8.77 -0.94 9.55
N ARG A 60 -9.67 0.00 9.86
CA ARG A 60 -9.88 0.53 11.22
C ARG A 60 -10.51 -0.49 12.15
N GLU A 61 -11.29 -1.40 11.60
CA GLU A 61 -12.06 -2.39 12.32
C GLU A 61 -11.29 -3.71 12.47
N LYS A 62 -11.83 -4.61 13.28
CA LYS A 62 -11.30 -5.96 13.38
C LYS A 62 -11.70 -6.75 12.15
N ILE A 63 -10.74 -7.02 11.26
CA ILE A 63 -10.94 -7.87 10.08
C ILE A 63 -10.64 -9.32 10.47
N SER A 64 -11.60 -10.22 10.29
CA SER A 64 -11.37 -11.66 10.39
C SER A 64 -11.08 -12.26 9.02
N ILE A 65 -10.30 -13.34 8.97
CA ILE A 65 -9.97 -14.00 7.69
C ILE A 65 -11.21 -14.60 7.01
N PRO A 66 -12.17 -15.20 7.72
CA PRO A 66 -13.43 -15.65 7.11
C PRO A 66 -14.21 -14.52 6.41
N GLU A 67 -14.35 -13.36 7.06
CA GLU A 67 -15.01 -12.17 6.48
C GLU A 67 -14.27 -11.65 5.25
N LEU A 68 -12.94 -11.52 5.35
CA LEU A 68 -12.10 -11.12 4.23
C LEU A 68 -12.24 -12.07 3.03
N ALA A 69 -12.19 -13.37 3.26
CA ALA A 69 -12.34 -14.37 2.21
C ALA A 69 -13.74 -14.31 1.57
N ALA A 70 -14.79 -14.15 2.39
CA ALA A 70 -16.17 -14.04 1.92
C ALA A 70 -16.36 -12.80 1.00
N ALA A 71 -15.70 -11.68 1.27
CA ALA A 71 -15.76 -10.47 0.45
C ALA A 71 -15.29 -10.69 -1.00
N ALA A 72 -14.43 -11.67 -1.24
CA ALA A 72 -13.96 -12.05 -2.57
C ALA A 72 -14.52 -13.41 -3.06
N TYR A 73 -15.56 -13.93 -2.38
CA TYR A 73 -16.16 -15.24 -2.68
C TYR A 73 -15.13 -16.38 -2.65
N LEU A 74 -14.22 -16.35 -1.68
CA LEU A 74 -13.17 -17.34 -1.49
C LEU A 74 -13.35 -18.15 -0.21
N SER A 75 -12.78 -19.34 -0.17
CA SER A 75 -12.48 -20.02 1.09
C SER A 75 -11.27 -19.37 1.77
N GLU A 76 -11.14 -19.51 3.08
CA GLU A 76 -9.97 -19.03 3.83
C GLU A 76 -8.65 -19.53 3.24
N ARG A 77 -8.59 -20.81 2.88
CA ARG A 77 -7.42 -21.43 2.25
C ARG A 77 -7.04 -20.75 0.92
N GLU A 78 -8.04 -20.44 0.10
CA GLU A 78 -7.81 -19.72 -1.16
C GLU A 78 -7.37 -18.27 -0.91
N CYS A 79 -7.92 -17.61 0.10
CA CYS A 79 -7.51 -16.28 0.50
C CYS A 79 -6.01 -16.26 0.83
N TYR A 80 -5.53 -17.16 1.69
CA TYR A 80 -4.09 -17.28 1.99
C TYR A 80 -3.26 -17.58 0.75
N ARG A 81 -3.73 -18.46 -0.13
CA ARG A 81 -3.03 -18.80 -1.37
C ARG A 81 -2.92 -17.60 -2.29
N VAL A 82 -3.99 -16.84 -2.48
CA VAL A 82 -3.98 -15.64 -3.34
C VAL A 82 -3.01 -14.58 -2.82
N PHE A 83 -2.99 -14.32 -1.51
CA PHE A 83 -2.02 -13.40 -0.91
C PHE A 83 -0.58 -13.89 -1.08
N HIS A 84 -0.33 -15.17 -0.83
CA HIS A 84 1.00 -15.75 -1.01
C HIS A 84 1.47 -15.69 -2.47
N ASP A 85 0.61 -16.08 -3.42
CA ASP A 85 0.98 -16.15 -4.84
C ASP A 85 1.15 -14.77 -5.48
N CYS A 86 0.37 -13.77 -5.04
CA CYS A 86 0.41 -12.42 -5.61
C CYS A 86 1.38 -11.48 -4.89
N LEU A 87 1.50 -11.60 -3.56
CA LEU A 87 2.21 -10.63 -2.73
C LEU A 87 3.32 -11.26 -1.86
N HIS A 88 3.47 -12.59 -1.88
CA HIS A 88 4.43 -13.34 -1.07
C HIS A 88 4.33 -13.11 0.44
N MET A 89 3.13 -12.79 0.92
CA MET A 89 2.83 -12.54 2.33
C MET A 89 1.48 -13.15 2.73
N THR A 90 1.20 -13.18 4.02
CA THR A 90 -0.11 -13.59 4.54
C THR A 90 -1.11 -12.44 4.55
N PRO A 91 -2.43 -12.71 4.56
CA PRO A 91 -3.44 -11.66 4.71
C PRO A 91 -3.24 -10.80 5.98
N VAL A 92 -2.84 -11.43 7.09
CA VAL A 92 -2.63 -10.73 8.37
C VAL A 92 -1.43 -9.79 8.32
N GLU A 93 -0.33 -10.22 7.69
CA GLU A 93 0.84 -9.38 7.44
C GLU A 93 0.46 -8.18 6.57
N TYR A 94 -0.29 -8.40 5.49
CA TYR A 94 -0.76 -7.31 4.63
C TYR A 94 -1.62 -6.29 5.39
N ILE A 95 -2.61 -6.75 6.17
CA ILE A 95 -3.47 -5.87 6.99
C ILE A 95 -2.61 -5.04 7.95
N THR A 96 -1.65 -5.67 8.62
CA THR A 96 -0.78 -5.00 9.58
C THR A 96 0.12 -3.96 8.89
N THR A 97 0.73 -4.32 7.77
CA THR A 97 1.57 -3.43 6.97
C THR A 97 0.77 -2.22 6.47
N TYR A 98 -0.43 -2.43 5.94
CA TYR A 98 -1.30 -1.35 5.49
C TYR A 98 -1.65 -0.37 6.62
N ARG A 99 -2.03 -0.89 7.80
CA ARG A 99 -2.31 -0.09 9.00
C ARG A 99 -1.10 0.75 9.43
N LEU A 100 0.10 0.17 9.36
CA LEU A 100 1.34 0.87 9.71
C LEU A 100 1.66 1.98 8.69
N GLN A 101 1.40 1.76 7.40
CA GLN A 101 1.55 2.79 6.37
C GLN A 101 0.62 3.98 6.61
N VAL A 102 -0.66 3.71 6.94
CA VAL A 102 -1.61 4.77 7.32
C VAL A 102 -1.13 5.51 8.58
N ALA A 103 -0.63 4.78 9.59
CA ALA A 103 -0.07 5.38 10.80
C ALA A 103 1.14 6.29 10.48
N CYS A 104 2.04 5.88 9.58
CA CYS A 104 3.15 6.71 9.12
C CYS A 104 2.67 8.02 8.49
N GLN A 105 1.62 7.96 7.67
CA GLN A 105 1.04 9.17 7.05
C GLN A 105 0.41 10.09 8.10
N MET A 106 -0.33 9.54 9.09
CA MET A 106 -0.92 10.32 10.17
C MET A 106 0.16 10.97 11.06
N LEU A 107 1.22 10.23 11.37
CA LEU A 107 2.37 10.75 12.13
C LEU A 107 3.11 11.88 11.40
N ALA A 108 3.25 11.78 10.07
CA ALA A 108 3.93 12.79 9.27
C ALA A 108 3.12 14.06 9.07
N LYS A 109 1.78 13.96 9.00
CA LYS A 109 0.88 15.09 8.69
C LYS A 109 0.28 15.76 9.92
N GLY A 110 0.11 15.02 11.03
CA GLY A 110 -0.71 15.43 12.17
C GLY A 110 0.06 15.60 13.48
N GLN A 111 -0.61 16.27 14.42
CA GLN A 111 -0.13 16.42 15.81
C GLN A 111 -0.92 15.53 16.79
N GLU A 112 -1.74 14.62 16.27
CA GLU A 112 -2.57 13.75 17.08
C GLU A 112 -1.73 12.88 18.02
N ALA A 113 -2.28 12.54 19.19
CA ALA A 113 -1.59 11.68 20.12
C ALA A 113 -1.33 10.30 19.50
N VAL A 114 -0.16 9.69 19.79
CA VAL A 114 0.21 8.36 19.29
C VAL A 114 -0.83 7.30 19.66
N THR A 115 -1.47 7.46 20.83
CA THR A 115 -2.58 6.61 21.28
C THR A 115 -3.81 6.71 20.38
N VAL A 116 -4.15 7.91 19.91
CA VAL A 116 -5.27 8.14 18.99
C VAL A 116 -4.95 7.48 17.64
N ILE A 117 -3.74 7.71 17.11
CA ILE A 117 -3.30 7.11 15.85
C ILE A 117 -3.36 5.58 15.92
N SER A 118 -2.92 4.96 17.02
CA SER A 118 -2.97 3.51 17.15
C SER A 118 -4.39 2.94 17.07
N HIS A 119 -5.36 3.64 17.61
CA HIS A 119 -6.78 3.28 17.54
C HIS A 119 -7.35 3.51 16.14
N GLU A 120 -7.13 4.69 15.58
CA GLU A 120 -7.60 5.07 14.24
C GLU A 120 -7.07 4.16 13.13
N CYS A 121 -5.87 3.60 13.31
CA CYS A 121 -5.29 2.64 12.37
C CYS A 121 -5.69 1.18 12.66
N GLY A 122 -6.54 0.91 13.66
CA GLY A 122 -6.96 -0.44 14.01
C GLY A 122 -5.85 -1.32 14.59
N LEU A 123 -4.76 -0.71 15.13
CA LEU A 123 -3.63 -1.43 15.72
C LEU A 123 -3.82 -1.67 17.24
N GLY A 124 -4.96 -1.24 17.80
CA GLY A 124 -5.34 -1.51 19.17
C GLY A 124 -4.51 -0.75 20.21
N SER A 125 -3.86 -1.47 21.14
CA SER A 125 -3.14 -0.83 22.22
C SER A 125 -1.85 -0.13 21.76
N SER A 126 -1.51 1.01 22.39
CA SER A 126 -0.28 1.76 22.11
C SER A 126 0.99 0.93 22.30
N SER A 127 0.96 -0.04 23.22
CA SER A 127 2.09 -0.94 23.48
C SER A 127 2.34 -1.87 22.29
N TYR A 128 1.28 -2.49 21.76
CA TYR A 128 1.36 -3.33 20.57
C TYR A 128 1.76 -2.49 19.36
N PHE A 129 1.11 -1.35 19.17
CA PHE A 129 1.45 -0.41 18.08
C PHE A 129 2.93 -0.03 18.14
N GLY A 130 3.43 0.40 19.31
CA GLY A 130 4.84 0.79 19.45
C GLY A 130 5.83 -0.32 19.11
N LYS A 131 5.46 -1.59 19.41
CA LYS A 131 6.28 -2.75 19.05
C LYS A 131 6.31 -2.97 17.53
N VAL A 132 5.14 -3.17 16.90
CA VAL A 132 5.05 -3.48 15.46
C VAL A 132 5.53 -2.31 14.60
N PHE A 133 5.33 -1.07 15.05
CA PHE A 133 5.83 0.12 14.36
C PHE A 133 7.36 0.18 14.38
N ARG A 134 8.00 -0.18 15.50
CA ARG A 134 9.46 -0.21 15.59
C ARG A 134 10.07 -1.32 14.74
N GLU A 135 9.40 -2.46 14.65
CA GLU A 135 9.79 -3.56 13.75
C GLU A 135 9.69 -3.13 12.27
N TYR A 136 8.65 -2.35 11.93
CA TYR A 136 8.39 -1.86 10.58
C TYR A 136 9.26 -0.67 10.18
N ALA A 137 9.29 0.40 10.99
CA ALA A 137 9.92 1.68 10.67
C ALA A 137 11.34 1.83 11.26
N HIS A 138 11.85 0.83 12.00
CA HIS A 138 13.14 0.83 12.70
C HIS A 138 13.37 2.00 13.66
N CYS A 139 12.29 2.69 14.05
CA CYS A 139 12.29 3.76 15.03
C CYS A 139 10.93 3.82 15.76
N SER A 140 10.85 4.55 16.86
CA SER A 140 9.59 4.74 17.56
C SER A 140 8.65 5.69 16.81
N PRO A 141 7.31 5.63 17.02
CA PRO A 141 6.37 6.58 16.42
C PRO A 141 6.69 8.05 16.73
N ILE A 142 7.21 8.32 17.93
CA ILE A 142 7.58 9.69 18.35
C ILE A 142 8.83 10.16 17.61
N GLU A 143 9.83 9.30 17.45
CA GLU A 143 11.04 9.62 16.68
C GLU A 143 10.70 9.80 15.20
N TYR A 144 9.84 8.96 14.64
CA TYR A 144 9.36 9.07 13.26
C TYR A 144 8.73 10.44 13.01
N ARG A 145 7.84 10.89 13.92
CA ARG A 145 7.21 12.22 13.85
C ARG A 145 8.22 13.37 13.90
N LYS A 146 9.21 13.30 14.81
CA LYS A 146 10.22 14.35 14.99
C LYS A 146 11.13 14.49 13.78
N ASN A 147 11.49 13.37 13.18
CA ASN A 147 12.49 13.35 12.11
C ASN A 147 11.89 13.66 10.72
N GLY A 148 10.55 13.77 10.59
CA GLY A 148 9.89 14.05 9.31
C GLY A 148 10.21 13.01 8.23
N ARG A 149 10.76 11.86 8.59
CA ARG A 149 11.25 10.87 7.63
C ARG A 149 10.10 10.14 6.98
N ILE A 150 10.01 10.30 5.69
CA ILE A 150 9.55 9.22 4.80
C ILE A 150 10.69 8.21 4.82
N VAL A 151 10.68 7.29 5.77
CA VAL A 151 11.55 6.11 5.70
C VAL A 151 10.95 5.22 4.63
N ILE A 152 11.48 5.36 3.45
CA ILE A 152 11.31 4.38 2.39
C ILE A 152 12.18 3.20 2.81
N GLY A 153 11.56 2.25 3.52
CA GLY A 153 12.24 1.01 3.91
C GLY A 153 12.73 0.27 2.66
N ASN A 154 13.91 -0.32 2.75
CA ASN A 154 14.50 -1.12 1.68
C ASN A 154 13.53 -2.23 1.25
N GLY A 155 12.96 -2.12 0.05
CA GLY A 155 12.15 -3.16 -0.61
C GLY A 155 10.63 -2.98 -0.56
N GLU A 156 10.06 -2.10 0.26
CA GLU A 156 8.61 -2.02 0.45
C GLU A 156 7.91 -0.94 -0.39
N ILE A 157 8.65 -0.16 -1.18
CA ILE A 157 8.07 0.77 -2.17
C ILE A 157 7.21 0.01 -3.18
N GLU A 158 7.57 -1.22 -3.51
CA GLU A 158 6.85 -2.01 -4.51
C GLU A 158 5.42 -2.31 -4.09
N ILE A 159 5.16 -2.62 -2.81
CA ILE A 159 3.83 -3.00 -2.35
C ILE A 159 2.91 -1.78 -2.24
N PHE A 160 3.40 -0.66 -1.70
CA PHE A 160 2.64 0.59 -1.64
C PHE A 160 2.37 1.14 -3.04
N PHE A 161 3.36 1.11 -3.93
CA PHE A 161 3.22 1.56 -5.32
C PHE A 161 2.37 0.59 -6.14
N LEU A 162 2.48 -0.72 -5.94
CA LEU A 162 1.59 -1.71 -6.55
C LEU A 162 0.14 -1.52 -6.08
N CYS A 163 -0.08 -1.25 -4.79
CA CYS A 163 -1.39 -0.92 -4.25
C CYS A 163 -1.93 0.39 -4.85
N LEU A 164 -1.11 1.43 -4.96
CA LEU A 164 -1.52 2.73 -5.49
C LEU A 164 -1.76 2.69 -7.01
N LEU A 165 -0.95 1.94 -7.76
CA LEU A 165 -1.14 1.73 -9.20
C LEU A 165 -2.40 0.91 -9.47
N HIS A 166 -2.66 -0.15 -8.69
CA HIS A 166 -3.87 -0.95 -8.82
C HIS A 166 -5.13 -0.19 -8.37
N TYR A 167 -5.04 0.66 -7.36
CA TYR A 167 -6.14 1.48 -6.87
C TYR A 167 -6.52 2.59 -7.87
N ASN A 168 -5.55 3.28 -8.48
CA ASN A 168 -5.83 4.31 -9.49
C ASN A 168 -6.45 3.75 -10.78
N ASP A 169 -6.08 2.52 -11.18
CA ASP A 169 -6.70 1.88 -12.34
C ASP A 169 -8.14 1.42 -12.07
N THR A 170 -8.46 1.08 -10.81
CA THR A 170 -9.80 0.61 -10.42
C THR A 170 -10.77 1.77 -10.16
N CYS A 171 -10.31 2.90 -9.63
CA CYS A 171 -11.16 4.06 -9.34
C CYS A 171 -11.56 4.84 -10.60
N LYS A 172 -10.88 4.67 -11.74
CA LYS A 172 -11.25 5.32 -13.00
C LYS A 172 -12.38 4.61 -13.78
N VAL A 173 -12.81 3.43 -13.33
CA VAL A 173 -13.74 2.60 -14.12
C VAL A 173 -15.21 2.75 -13.68
N ASN A 174 -15.56 3.49 -12.62
CA ASN A 174 -16.97 3.65 -12.30
C ASN A 174 -17.33 4.99 -11.64
N PRO A 175 -17.65 6.05 -12.43
CA PRO A 175 -18.22 7.29 -11.89
C PRO A 175 -19.74 7.20 -11.62
N SER A 176 -20.37 6.02 -11.59
CA SER A 176 -21.81 5.85 -11.55
C SER A 176 -22.37 5.29 -10.24
N PHE A 177 -21.69 5.54 -9.11
CA PHE A 177 -22.28 5.24 -7.80
C PHE A 177 -22.40 6.50 -6.94
N THR A 178 -22.98 7.58 -7.53
CA THR A 178 -23.55 8.68 -6.78
C THR A 178 -25.00 8.85 -7.21
N GLY A 179 -25.93 8.51 -6.31
CA GLY A 179 -27.31 8.97 -6.41
C GLY A 179 -28.34 7.84 -6.44
N GLY A 180 -29.10 7.78 -5.38
CA GLY A 180 -30.35 7.02 -5.28
C GLY A 180 -30.86 7.13 -3.85
N GLU A 181 -31.59 8.19 -3.61
CA GLU A 181 -32.68 8.42 -2.65
C GLU A 181 -32.89 7.44 -1.50
#